data_b694c753f0524cb9864a81793e3bc120
#
_entry.id   b694c753f0524cb9864a81793e3bc120
#
_cell.length_a   1.000
_cell.length_b   1.000
_cell.length_c   1.000
_cell.angle_alpha   90.00
_cell.angle_beta   90.00
_cell.angle_gamma   90.00
#
_symmetry.space_group_name_H-M   'P 1'
#
loop_
_entity.id
_entity.type
_entity.pdbx_description
1 polymer ?
#
loop_
_entity_poly.entity_id
_entity_poly.type
_entity_poly.pdbx_seq_one_letter_code
_entity_poly.pdbx_strand_id
1 'polypeptide(L)'
;SAHAVDREYKVITALYNTDVPVPKTYGFCENDDIAGTAFFVMDFLDGDLFWDPMIPSMKNNDRTEIYQNKNKILAKLHSIDFKKIGLEDYGKPGNYVARQVSRWSKQYKASETDNIEAMNNLIEWLPKNIPNDDETSIVHGDYRLDNMILKNNKVIGILDWELSTLGHPIADFSYHCLSWRTQEAFWDQAKLKELGIPSEREYMEMYCENSGKDLSKNWEFYMAFNMFKIAGILQGILGRVRDGTAASKHAEERGKLVYPLSAAAWSTIEENFLK
;
A
#
# COMPACT_ATOMS: atom_id res chain seq x y z
N SER A 1 -14.58 12.73 5.60
CA SER A 1 -14.02 13.62 4.59
C SER A 1 -13.01 12.85 3.77
N ALA A 2 -12.91 13.13 2.47
CA ALA A 2 -12.00 12.43 1.55
C ALA A 2 -10.53 12.74 1.86
N HIS A 3 -10.22 13.82 2.57
CA HIS A 3 -8.87 14.24 2.95
C HIS A 3 -8.88 14.60 4.43
N ALA A 4 -8.37 13.70 5.26
CA ALA A 4 -8.23 13.92 6.70
C ALA A 4 -6.87 14.60 6.98
N VAL A 5 -6.75 15.86 6.59
CA VAL A 5 -5.52 16.68 6.68
C VAL A 5 -4.95 16.74 8.10
N ASP A 6 -5.83 16.73 9.10
CA ASP A 6 -5.51 16.64 10.52
C ASP A 6 -4.78 15.33 10.89
N ARG A 7 -5.23 14.21 10.32
CA ARG A 7 -4.61 12.90 10.54
C ARG A 7 -3.25 12.81 9.87
N GLU A 8 -3.15 13.33 8.66
CA GLU A 8 -1.88 13.39 7.92
C GLU A 8 -0.84 14.24 8.67
N TYR A 9 -1.23 15.45 9.11
CA TYR A 9 -0.41 16.30 9.96
C TYR A 9 0.05 15.58 11.25
N LYS A 10 -0.87 14.86 11.92
CA LYS A 10 -0.59 14.12 13.15
C LYS A 10 0.49 13.07 12.95
N VAL A 11 0.38 12.23 11.95
CA VAL A 11 1.34 11.13 11.71
C VAL A 11 2.70 11.66 11.25
N ILE A 12 2.75 12.63 10.34
CA ILE A 12 4.00 13.23 9.86
C ILE A 12 4.73 13.89 11.04
N THR A 13 4.02 14.65 11.87
CA THR A 13 4.61 15.30 13.06
C THR A 13 5.17 14.28 14.05
N ALA A 14 4.44 13.19 14.31
CA ALA A 14 4.89 12.14 15.22
C ALA A 14 6.11 11.37 14.69
N LEU A 15 6.20 11.16 13.37
CA LEU A 15 7.31 10.44 12.74
C LEU A 15 8.59 11.27 12.60
N TYR A 16 8.52 12.60 12.66
CA TYR A 16 9.64 13.49 12.36
C TYR A 16 10.90 13.20 13.19
N ASN A 17 10.76 12.79 14.44
CA ASN A 17 11.89 12.46 15.33
C ASN A 17 12.24 10.97 15.32
N THR A 18 11.82 10.23 14.30
CA THR A 18 12.14 8.81 14.11
C THR A 18 13.12 8.61 12.95
N ASP A 19 13.47 7.35 12.69
CA ASP A 19 14.30 6.97 11.53
C ASP A 19 13.51 6.92 10.19
N VAL A 20 12.23 7.25 10.18
CA VAL A 20 11.41 7.32 8.98
C VAL A 20 11.48 8.73 8.41
N PRO A 21 11.97 8.92 7.18
CA PRO A 21 12.10 10.25 6.59
C PRO A 21 10.73 10.83 6.25
N VAL A 22 10.41 11.94 6.88
CA VAL A 22 9.21 12.74 6.63
C VAL A 22 9.57 14.23 6.66
N PRO A 23 8.84 15.11 5.95
CA PRO A 23 9.06 16.55 6.05
C PRO A 23 8.75 17.04 7.47
N LYS A 24 9.49 18.05 7.95
CA LYS A 24 9.14 18.73 9.18
C LYS A 24 7.85 19.51 9.00
N THR A 25 6.93 19.38 9.94
CA THR A 25 5.70 20.18 10.01
C THR A 25 5.89 21.41 10.88
N TYR A 26 5.22 22.52 10.54
CA TYR A 26 5.32 23.80 11.24
C TYR A 26 4.03 24.22 11.92
N GLY A 27 2.88 23.81 11.40
CA GLY A 27 1.59 24.13 11.98
C GLY A 27 0.43 23.57 11.17
N PHE A 28 -0.70 23.41 11.84
CA PHE A 28 -1.97 22.99 11.27
C PHE A 28 -3.01 24.08 11.46
N CYS A 29 -3.79 24.37 10.43
CA CYS A 29 -4.84 25.36 10.44
C CYS A 29 -6.18 24.69 10.09
N GLU A 30 -7.12 24.72 11.03
CA GLU A 30 -8.49 24.20 10.83
C GLU A 30 -9.44 25.27 10.25
N ASN A 31 -9.04 26.55 10.26
CA ASN A 31 -9.91 27.64 9.84
C ASN A 31 -10.00 27.74 8.32
N ASP A 32 -11.14 27.38 7.77
CA ASP A 32 -11.43 27.41 6.34
C ASP A 32 -11.45 28.86 5.76
N ASP A 33 -11.65 29.88 6.59
CA ASP A 33 -11.70 31.29 6.12
C ASP A 33 -10.34 31.77 5.58
N ILE A 34 -9.24 31.10 5.96
CA ILE A 34 -7.89 31.52 5.58
C ILE A 34 -7.52 31.05 4.17
N ALA A 35 -7.77 29.79 3.83
CA ALA A 35 -7.38 29.19 2.56
C ALA A 35 -8.52 28.42 1.86
N GLY A 36 -9.76 28.53 2.33
CA GLY A 36 -10.93 27.83 1.78
C GLY A 36 -11.05 26.35 2.21
N THR A 37 -10.06 25.84 2.95
CA THR A 37 -10.05 24.49 3.52
C THR A 37 -8.99 24.39 4.63
N ALA A 38 -9.10 23.39 5.49
CA ALA A 38 -8.04 23.06 6.43
C ALA A 38 -6.74 22.72 5.72
N PHE A 39 -5.61 23.12 6.27
CA PHE A 39 -4.27 22.86 5.72
C PHE A 39 -3.20 22.76 6.79
N PHE A 40 -2.05 22.20 6.46
CA PHE A 40 -0.84 22.28 7.28
C PHE A 40 0.36 22.75 6.47
N VAL A 41 1.35 23.28 7.16
CA VAL A 41 2.60 23.77 6.57
C VAL A 41 3.72 22.82 6.92
N MET A 42 4.49 22.42 5.93
CA MET A 42 5.65 21.53 6.08
C MET A 42 6.82 21.99 5.23
N ASP A 43 8.01 21.39 5.47
CA ASP A 43 9.18 21.62 4.63
C ASP A 43 8.91 21.26 3.17
N PHE A 44 9.45 22.08 2.27
CA PHE A 44 9.64 21.68 0.88
C PHE A 44 10.90 20.81 0.79
N LEU A 45 10.76 19.59 0.30
CA LEU A 45 11.88 18.68 0.10
C LEU A 45 12.41 18.81 -1.34
N ASP A 46 13.63 19.34 -1.47
CA ASP A 46 14.33 19.47 -2.75
C ASP A 46 14.94 18.12 -3.16
N GLY A 47 14.27 17.39 -4.04
CA GLY A 47 14.66 16.07 -4.53
C GLY A 47 13.86 15.62 -5.75
N ASP A 48 14.12 14.41 -6.20
CA ASP A 48 13.50 13.81 -7.37
C ASP A 48 12.28 12.96 -6.99
N LEU A 49 11.27 12.95 -7.87
CA LEU A 49 10.09 12.12 -7.77
C LEU A 49 9.99 11.20 -8.99
N PHE A 50 9.77 9.91 -8.80
CA PHE A 50 9.70 8.92 -9.87
C PHE A 50 8.33 8.25 -9.93
N TRP A 51 7.66 8.40 -11.07
CA TRP A 51 6.36 7.77 -11.34
C TRP A 51 6.50 6.32 -11.81
N ASP A 52 7.59 6.03 -12.55
CA ASP A 52 7.87 4.71 -13.08
C ASP A 52 8.74 3.94 -12.08
N PRO A 53 8.23 2.83 -11.50
CA PRO A 53 9.00 2.04 -10.55
C PRO A 53 10.24 1.38 -11.16
N MET A 54 10.33 1.28 -12.51
CA MET A 54 11.54 0.79 -13.19
C MET A 54 12.68 1.81 -13.16
N ILE A 55 12.39 3.08 -12.90
CA ILE A 55 13.33 4.20 -12.84
C ILE A 55 14.32 4.18 -14.02
N PRO A 56 13.84 4.26 -15.28
CA PRO A 56 14.67 4.02 -16.47
C PRO A 56 15.84 5.01 -16.62
N SER A 57 15.74 6.18 -15.99
CA SER A 57 16.79 7.22 -16.01
C SER A 57 17.99 6.91 -15.12
N MET A 58 17.89 5.92 -14.22
CA MET A 58 18.92 5.58 -13.25
C MET A 58 19.83 4.44 -13.73
N LYS A 59 21.06 4.38 -13.19
CA LYS A 59 21.97 3.24 -13.36
C LYS A 59 21.52 2.07 -12.47
N ASN A 60 21.93 0.85 -12.83
CA ASN A 60 21.54 -0.36 -12.10
C ASN A 60 21.87 -0.30 -10.61
N ASN A 61 23.10 0.11 -10.26
CA ASN A 61 23.51 0.22 -8.87
C ASN A 61 22.69 1.25 -8.08
N ASP A 62 22.35 2.37 -8.72
CA ASP A 62 21.51 3.42 -8.12
C ASP A 62 20.09 2.89 -7.83
N ARG A 63 19.51 2.13 -8.78
CA ARG A 63 18.23 1.46 -8.58
C ARG A 63 18.28 0.46 -7.43
N THR A 64 19.33 -0.38 -7.39
CA THR A 64 19.52 -1.34 -6.30
C THR A 64 19.56 -0.61 -4.95
N GLU A 65 20.30 0.49 -4.83
CA GLU A 65 20.39 1.28 -3.60
C GLU A 65 19.03 1.88 -3.21
N ILE A 66 18.26 2.39 -4.17
CA ILE A 66 16.91 2.92 -3.93
C ILE A 66 15.97 1.83 -3.41
N TYR A 67 15.97 0.64 -4.04
CA TYR A 67 15.13 -0.47 -3.62
C TYR A 67 15.50 -0.99 -2.23
N GLN A 68 16.79 -1.08 -1.91
CA GLN A 68 17.27 -1.41 -0.56
C GLN A 68 16.86 -0.35 0.47
N ASN A 69 17.02 0.93 0.13
CA ASN A 69 16.70 2.03 1.04
C ASN A 69 15.21 2.08 1.36
N LYS A 70 14.33 2.02 0.35
CA LYS A 70 12.87 2.03 0.58
C LYS A 70 12.39 0.79 1.37
N ASN A 71 12.97 -0.41 1.13
CA ASN A 71 12.66 -1.60 1.91
C ASN A 71 12.99 -1.41 3.39
N LYS A 72 14.21 -0.94 3.69
CA LYS A 72 14.66 -0.66 5.04
C LYS A 72 13.80 0.37 5.76
N ILE A 73 13.36 1.41 5.06
CA ILE A 73 12.51 2.45 5.64
C ILE A 73 11.13 1.89 6.01
N LEU A 74 10.52 1.06 5.14
CA LEU A 74 9.22 0.44 5.45
C LEU A 74 9.33 -0.52 6.65
N ALA A 75 10.42 -1.31 6.72
CA ALA A 75 10.68 -2.15 7.89
C ALA A 75 10.83 -1.33 9.17
N LYS A 76 11.51 -0.18 9.11
CA LYS A 76 11.62 0.76 10.25
C LYS A 76 10.26 1.32 10.65
N LEU A 77 9.44 1.78 9.68
CA LEU A 77 8.09 2.26 9.96
C LEU A 77 7.28 1.23 10.73
N HIS A 78 7.30 -0.02 10.28
CA HIS A 78 6.58 -1.12 10.91
C HIS A 78 7.14 -1.55 12.28
N SER A 79 8.35 -1.13 12.62
CA SER A 79 9.01 -1.43 13.91
C SER A 79 8.84 -0.33 14.95
N ILE A 80 8.27 0.82 14.59
CA ILE A 80 8.06 1.94 15.51
C ILE A 80 7.03 1.55 16.58
N ASP A 81 7.39 1.79 17.84
CA ASP A 81 6.42 1.77 18.93
C ASP A 81 5.52 3.01 18.84
N PHE A 82 4.38 2.83 18.18
CA PHE A 82 3.42 3.91 17.92
C PHE A 82 2.88 4.57 19.20
N LYS A 83 2.88 3.86 20.34
CA LYS A 83 2.46 4.43 21.62
C LYS A 83 3.48 5.44 22.14
N LYS A 84 4.78 5.13 22.00
CA LYS A 84 5.85 6.06 22.45
C LYS A 84 5.88 7.39 21.71
N ILE A 85 5.34 7.42 20.49
CA ILE A 85 5.27 8.66 19.70
C ILE A 85 3.87 9.29 19.68
N GLY A 86 2.95 8.87 20.58
CA GLY A 86 1.63 9.47 20.76
C GLY A 86 0.62 9.14 19.65
N LEU A 87 0.71 7.94 19.07
CA LEU A 87 -0.21 7.47 18.01
C LEU A 87 -1.10 6.30 18.45
N GLU A 88 -1.32 6.08 19.74
CA GLU A 88 -2.17 5.01 20.26
C GLU A 88 -3.64 5.12 19.83
N ASP A 89 -4.12 6.32 19.55
CA ASP A 89 -5.48 6.64 19.07
C ASP A 89 -5.55 6.87 17.56
N TYR A 90 -4.42 6.71 16.84
CA TYR A 90 -4.35 6.99 15.39
C TYR A 90 -5.16 6.02 14.53
N GLY A 91 -5.53 4.87 15.06
CA GLY A 91 -6.36 3.85 14.43
C GLY A 91 -6.85 2.84 15.45
N LYS A 92 -7.62 1.86 14.99
CA LYS A 92 -8.09 0.78 15.83
C LYS A 92 -7.08 -0.39 15.79
N PRO A 93 -6.35 -0.69 16.86
CA PRO A 93 -5.43 -1.82 16.89
C PRO A 93 -6.18 -3.16 16.80
N GLY A 94 -5.50 -4.20 16.34
CA GLY A 94 -5.98 -5.57 16.24
C GLY A 94 -7.04 -5.80 15.17
N ASN A 95 -7.16 -7.04 14.72
CA ASN A 95 -8.15 -7.51 13.73
C ASN A 95 -8.19 -6.69 12.42
N TYR A 96 -7.05 -6.11 12.01
CA TYR A 96 -6.99 -5.23 10.83
C TYR A 96 -7.47 -5.96 9.58
N VAL A 97 -6.92 -7.14 9.29
CA VAL A 97 -7.23 -7.92 8.08
C VAL A 97 -8.71 -8.29 8.03
N ALA A 98 -9.28 -8.77 9.14
CA ALA A 98 -10.70 -9.12 9.22
C ALA A 98 -11.61 -7.93 8.92
N ARG A 99 -11.28 -6.75 9.46
CA ARG A 99 -12.03 -5.52 9.18
C ARG A 99 -11.93 -5.12 7.71
N GLN A 100 -10.75 -5.24 7.10
CA GLN A 100 -10.54 -4.90 5.69
C GLN A 100 -11.27 -5.89 4.77
N VAL A 101 -11.19 -7.20 5.01
CA VAL A 101 -11.94 -8.21 4.26
C VAL A 101 -13.45 -7.90 4.33
N SER A 102 -13.99 -7.67 5.53
CA SER A 102 -15.41 -7.32 5.70
C SER A 102 -15.79 -6.03 4.96
N ARG A 103 -14.97 -4.98 5.06
CA ARG A 103 -15.21 -3.70 4.39
C ARG A 103 -15.26 -3.86 2.87
N TRP A 104 -14.25 -4.50 2.30
CA TRP A 104 -14.12 -4.63 0.84
C TRP A 104 -15.13 -5.61 0.25
N SER A 105 -15.51 -6.66 0.99
CA SER A 105 -16.62 -7.55 0.61
C SER A 105 -17.94 -6.77 0.51
N LYS A 106 -18.26 -5.93 1.50
CA LYS A 106 -19.45 -5.10 1.49
C LYS A 106 -19.44 -4.08 0.34
N GLN A 107 -18.28 -3.43 0.11
CA GLN A 107 -18.14 -2.45 -0.96
C GLN A 107 -18.29 -3.09 -2.34
N TYR A 108 -17.66 -4.26 -2.55
CA TYR A 108 -17.81 -5.04 -3.78
C TYR A 108 -19.28 -5.37 -4.04
N LYS A 109 -19.97 -5.97 -3.07
CA LYS A 109 -21.40 -6.33 -3.21
C LYS A 109 -22.29 -5.12 -3.48
N ALA A 110 -22.03 -3.98 -2.88
CA ALA A 110 -22.79 -2.75 -3.13
C ALA A 110 -22.59 -2.17 -4.53
N SER A 111 -21.46 -2.44 -5.17
CA SER A 111 -21.11 -1.92 -6.50
C SER A 111 -21.08 -2.99 -7.60
N GLU A 112 -21.52 -4.21 -7.29
CA GLU A 112 -21.49 -5.36 -8.21
C GLU A 112 -22.23 -5.05 -9.52
N THR A 113 -21.54 -5.25 -10.66
CA THR A 113 -22.10 -5.08 -12.01
C THR A 113 -22.31 -6.42 -12.69
N ASP A 114 -21.45 -7.39 -12.37
CA ASP A 114 -21.47 -8.73 -12.95
C ASP A 114 -21.20 -9.79 -11.87
N ASN A 115 -21.61 -11.02 -12.12
CA ASN A 115 -21.26 -12.14 -11.27
C ASN A 115 -19.83 -12.62 -11.53
N ILE A 116 -18.88 -12.18 -10.74
CA ILE A 116 -17.47 -12.59 -10.85
C ILE A 116 -17.22 -13.73 -9.84
N GLU A 117 -17.15 -14.98 -10.35
CA GLU A 117 -17.00 -16.18 -9.52
C GLU A 117 -15.78 -16.11 -8.61
N ALA A 118 -14.63 -15.66 -9.12
CA ALA A 118 -13.40 -15.48 -8.32
C ALA A 118 -13.61 -14.54 -7.13
N MET A 119 -14.35 -13.45 -7.29
CA MET A 119 -14.67 -12.54 -6.19
C MET A 119 -15.60 -13.19 -5.16
N ASN A 120 -16.59 -13.97 -5.59
CA ASN A 120 -17.46 -14.67 -4.67
C ASN A 120 -16.69 -15.71 -3.85
N ASN A 121 -15.80 -16.47 -4.49
CA ASN A 121 -14.92 -17.43 -3.82
C ASN A 121 -14.00 -16.76 -2.80
N LEU A 122 -13.38 -15.62 -3.16
CA LEU A 122 -12.52 -14.84 -2.25
C LEU A 122 -13.30 -14.30 -1.05
N ILE A 123 -14.52 -13.77 -1.26
CA ILE A 123 -15.41 -13.27 -0.20
C ILE A 123 -15.76 -14.38 0.80
N GLU A 124 -15.92 -15.62 0.31
CA GLU A 124 -16.24 -16.76 1.16
C GLU A 124 -15.01 -17.33 1.86
N TRP A 125 -13.87 -17.43 1.17
CA TRP A 125 -12.66 -18.09 1.65
C TRP A 125 -11.84 -17.22 2.60
N LEU A 126 -11.58 -15.95 2.24
CA LEU A 126 -10.68 -15.09 3.02
C LEU A 126 -11.05 -14.94 4.50
N PRO A 127 -12.34 -14.73 4.89
CA PRO A 127 -12.69 -14.58 6.30
C PRO A 127 -12.43 -15.82 7.14
N LYS A 128 -12.45 -17.00 6.52
CA LYS A 128 -12.27 -18.30 7.20
C LYS A 128 -10.80 -18.70 7.38
N ASN A 129 -9.89 -18.01 6.67
CA ASN A 129 -8.49 -18.39 6.56
C ASN A 129 -7.52 -17.26 6.95
N ILE A 130 -7.98 -16.25 7.70
CA ILE A 130 -7.13 -15.16 8.18
C ILE A 130 -6.02 -15.75 9.06
N PRO A 131 -4.74 -15.43 8.77
CA PRO A 131 -3.63 -15.88 9.59
C PRO A 131 -3.74 -15.44 11.06
N ASN A 132 -3.20 -16.27 11.95
CA ASN A 132 -3.27 -16.07 13.40
C ASN A 132 -2.07 -15.21 13.90
N ASP A 133 -1.74 -14.14 13.17
CA ASP A 133 -0.60 -13.25 13.39
C ASP A 133 -1.08 -11.79 13.54
N ASP A 134 -1.97 -11.52 14.49
CA ASP A 134 -2.61 -10.22 14.66
C ASP A 134 -1.62 -9.16 15.23
N GLU A 135 -0.71 -8.70 14.37
CA GLU A 135 0.20 -7.60 14.68
C GLU A 135 -0.42 -6.24 14.39
N THR A 136 0.03 -5.22 15.13
CA THR A 136 -0.35 -3.82 14.91
C THR A 136 0.89 -2.94 14.80
N SER A 137 0.98 -2.20 13.71
CA SER A 137 2.00 -1.18 13.47
C SER A 137 1.40 0.07 12.83
N ILE A 138 2.19 1.12 12.67
CA ILE A 138 1.86 2.22 11.77
C ILE A 138 2.04 1.68 10.35
N VAL A 139 1.00 1.78 9.52
CA VAL A 139 1.04 1.43 8.10
C VAL A 139 0.81 2.66 7.25
N HIS A 140 1.48 2.73 6.10
CA HIS A 140 1.32 3.84 5.16
C HIS A 140 0.01 3.69 4.35
N GLY A 141 -0.27 2.48 3.89
CA GLY A 141 -1.46 2.16 3.10
C GLY A 141 -1.35 2.40 1.60
N ASP A 142 -0.37 3.20 1.16
CA ASP A 142 -0.02 3.45 -0.25
C ASP A 142 1.49 3.72 -0.43
N TYR A 143 2.33 2.82 0.10
CA TYR A 143 3.79 2.97 0.08
C TYR A 143 4.35 2.68 -1.31
N ARG A 144 4.45 3.73 -2.14
CA ARG A 144 4.86 3.66 -3.54
C ARG A 144 5.96 4.67 -3.82
N LEU A 145 6.70 4.45 -4.92
CA LEU A 145 7.83 5.30 -5.29
C LEU A 145 7.41 6.75 -5.61
N ASP A 146 6.25 6.92 -6.21
CA ASP A 146 5.65 8.21 -6.52
C ASP A 146 5.14 9.00 -5.28
N ASN A 147 5.15 8.37 -4.11
CA ASN A 147 4.94 9.01 -2.81
C ASN A 147 6.24 9.25 -2.03
N MET A 148 7.39 9.21 -2.72
CA MET A 148 8.72 9.38 -2.11
C MET A 148 9.53 10.46 -2.81
N ILE A 149 10.17 11.32 -2.04
CA ILE A 149 11.17 12.26 -2.54
C ILE A 149 12.55 11.66 -2.33
N LEU A 150 13.33 11.57 -3.42
CA LEU A 150 14.66 11.00 -3.42
C LEU A 150 15.72 12.07 -3.64
N LYS A 151 16.87 11.91 -2.97
CA LYS A 151 18.08 12.69 -3.21
C LYS A 151 19.31 11.81 -3.02
N ASN A 152 20.20 11.77 -4.01
CA ASN A 152 21.39 10.92 -3.98
C ASN A 152 21.04 9.45 -3.68
N ASN A 153 20.08 8.88 -4.41
CA ASN A 153 19.57 7.50 -4.30
C ASN A 153 18.93 7.15 -2.94
N LYS A 154 18.65 8.12 -2.08
CA LYS A 154 18.03 7.92 -0.76
C LYS A 154 16.70 8.61 -0.70
N VAL A 155 15.75 7.96 -0.07
CA VAL A 155 14.46 8.57 0.27
C VAL A 155 14.70 9.58 1.39
N ILE A 156 14.42 10.86 1.10
CA ILE A 156 14.53 11.97 2.05
C ILE A 156 13.19 12.41 2.61
N GLY A 157 12.08 11.91 2.04
CA GLY A 157 10.74 12.14 2.54
C GLY A 157 9.72 11.20 1.95
N ILE A 158 8.80 10.74 2.80
CA ILE A 158 7.61 9.99 2.42
C ILE A 158 6.43 10.93 2.56
N LEU A 159 5.60 10.97 1.53
CA LEU A 159 4.44 11.84 1.38
C LEU A 159 3.16 11.02 1.26
N ASP A 160 2.00 11.70 1.26
CA ASP A 160 0.66 11.11 1.04
C ASP A 160 0.29 10.05 2.09
N TRP A 161 0.19 10.51 3.34
CA TRP A 161 -0.18 9.70 4.50
C TRP A 161 -1.70 9.58 4.72
N GLU A 162 -2.52 9.99 3.76
CA GLU A 162 -4.00 10.03 3.90
C GLU A 162 -4.62 8.65 4.19
N LEU A 163 -4.01 7.56 3.70
CA LEU A 163 -4.44 6.18 3.92
C LEU A 163 -3.80 5.53 5.14
N SER A 164 -2.89 6.22 5.82
CA SER A 164 -2.17 5.68 6.97
C SER A 164 -3.08 5.42 8.16
N THR A 165 -2.74 4.41 8.94
CA THR A 165 -3.50 4.01 10.14
C THR A 165 -2.67 3.05 11.00
N LEU A 166 -3.24 2.63 12.14
CA LEU A 166 -2.77 1.42 12.82
C LEU A 166 -3.32 0.19 12.08
N GLY A 167 -2.42 -0.60 11.50
CA GLY A 167 -2.73 -1.73 10.65
C GLY A 167 -1.75 -2.88 10.79
N HIS A 168 -1.88 -3.88 9.91
CA HIS A 168 -1.03 -5.05 9.92
C HIS A 168 0.20 -4.84 9.02
N PRO A 169 1.44 -4.98 9.54
CA PRO A 169 2.66 -4.65 8.79
C PRO A 169 2.84 -5.50 7.53
N ILE A 170 2.52 -6.82 7.60
CA ILE A 170 2.65 -7.69 6.42
C ILE A 170 1.61 -7.34 5.36
N ALA A 171 0.40 -6.93 5.76
CA ALA A 171 -0.62 -6.47 4.82
C ALA A 171 -0.19 -5.18 4.08
N ASP A 172 0.52 -4.27 4.73
CA ASP A 172 1.07 -3.06 4.10
C ASP A 172 2.25 -3.39 3.19
N PHE A 173 3.19 -4.21 3.67
CA PHE A 173 4.34 -4.63 2.86
C PHE A 173 3.92 -5.43 1.62
N SER A 174 2.99 -6.37 1.74
CA SER A 174 2.49 -7.14 0.60
C SER A 174 1.68 -6.28 -0.39
N TYR A 175 0.97 -5.25 0.09
CA TYR A 175 0.35 -4.25 -0.80
C TYR A 175 1.41 -3.51 -1.63
N HIS A 176 2.49 -3.07 -1.00
CA HIS A 176 3.63 -2.48 -1.70
C HIS A 176 4.24 -3.43 -2.75
N CYS A 177 4.29 -4.73 -2.47
CA CYS A 177 4.84 -5.75 -3.36
C CYS A 177 3.91 -6.17 -4.51
N LEU A 178 2.67 -5.68 -4.58
CA LEU A 178 1.75 -6.05 -5.66
C LEU A 178 2.25 -5.69 -7.06
N SER A 179 3.12 -4.68 -7.19
CA SER A 179 3.73 -4.32 -8.47
C SER A 179 4.44 -5.50 -9.14
N TRP A 180 5.03 -6.42 -8.38
CA TRP A 180 5.68 -7.63 -8.91
C TRP A 180 4.70 -8.64 -9.53
N ARG A 181 3.40 -8.53 -9.24
CA ARG A 181 2.35 -9.43 -9.75
C ARG A 181 1.31 -8.74 -10.62
N THR A 182 1.26 -7.41 -10.63
CA THR A 182 0.21 -6.66 -11.32
C THR A 182 0.72 -5.74 -12.43
N GLN A 183 2.03 -5.55 -12.52
CA GLN A 183 2.66 -4.76 -13.57
C GLN A 183 3.46 -5.65 -14.50
N GLU A 184 3.12 -5.62 -15.80
CA GLU A 184 3.75 -6.43 -16.83
C GLU A 184 5.28 -6.28 -16.86
N ALA A 185 5.78 -5.07 -16.61
CA ALA A 185 7.22 -4.79 -16.55
C ALA A 185 7.98 -5.60 -15.49
N PHE A 186 7.30 -6.09 -14.45
CA PHE A 186 7.88 -6.88 -13.36
C PHE A 186 7.77 -8.39 -13.55
N TRP A 187 7.12 -8.86 -14.60
CA TRP A 187 6.99 -10.32 -14.86
C TRP A 187 8.28 -10.92 -15.42
N ASP A 188 9.10 -10.14 -16.10
CA ASP A 188 10.40 -10.58 -16.61
C ASP A 188 11.49 -10.46 -15.55
N GLN A 189 11.69 -11.53 -14.78
CA GLN A 189 12.68 -11.59 -13.70
C GLN A 189 14.12 -11.42 -14.20
N ALA A 190 14.43 -11.86 -15.42
CA ALA A 190 15.75 -11.66 -16.00
C ALA A 190 16.03 -10.18 -16.24
N LYS A 191 15.04 -9.47 -16.78
CA LYS A 191 15.10 -8.01 -16.99
C LYS A 191 15.20 -7.24 -15.67
N LEU A 192 14.46 -7.63 -14.64
CA LEU A 192 14.58 -7.00 -13.32
C LEU A 192 16.01 -7.10 -12.78
N LYS A 193 16.62 -8.29 -12.88
CA LYS A 193 18.00 -8.52 -12.46
C LYS A 193 18.99 -7.67 -13.25
N GLU A 194 18.85 -7.61 -14.59
CA GLU A 194 19.66 -6.75 -15.44
C GLU A 194 19.55 -5.27 -15.06
N LEU A 195 18.39 -4.83 -14.61
CA LEU A 195 18.14 -3.46 -14.16
C LEU A 195 18.59 -3.17 -12.73
N GLY A 196 19.01 -4.18 -11.97
CA GLY A 196 19.39 -4.06 -10.57
C GLY A 196 18.16 -3.90 -9.65
N ILE A 197 16.98 -4.35 -10.10
CA ILE A 197 15.76 -4.40 -9.31
C ILE A 197 15.63 -5.80 -8.72
N PRO A 198 15.42 -5.97 -7.41
CA PRO A 198 15.27 -7.28 -6.80
C PRO A 198 14.00 -7.98 -7.30
N SER A 199 14.03 -9.31 -7.38
CA SER A 199 12.83 -10.13 -7.52
C SER A 199 11.90 -9.95 -6.31
N GLU A 200 10.63 -10.35 -6.42
CA GLU A 200 9.68 -10.35 -5.29
C GLU A 200 10.27 -11.11 -4.09
N ARG A 201 10.83 -12.28 -4.34
CA ARG A 201 11.43 -13.12 -3.31
C ARG A 201 12.62 -12.45 -2.62
N GLU A 202 13.58 -11.92 -3.38
CA GLU A 202 14.73 -11.21 -2.82
C GLU A 202 14.29 -9.98 -2.02
N TYR A 203 13.27 -9.28 -2.48
CA TYR A 203 12.74 -8.10 -1.80
C TYR A 203 12.00 -8.46 -0.50
N MET A 204 11.29 -9.59 -0.48
CA MET A 204 10.66 -10.16 0.72
C MET A 204 11.73 -10.61 1.73
N GLU A 205 12.74 -11.35 1.30
CA GLU A 205 13.85 -11.80 2.15
C GLU A 205 14.57 -10.62 2.80
N MET A 206 14.84 -9.56 2.03
CA MET A 206 15.41 -8.30 2.54
C MET A 206 14.52 -7.63 3.61
N TYR A 207 13.20 -7.65 3.44
CA TYR A 207 12.29 -7.12 4.45
C TYR A 207 12.28 -7.98 5.71
N CYS A 208 12.33 -9.30 5.59
CA CYS A 208 12.47 -10.20 6.74
C CYS A 208 13.76 -9.90 7.53
N GLU A 209 14.87 -9.71 6.85
CA GLU A 209 16.16 -9.35 7.49
C GLU A 209 16.09 -7.98 8.20
N ASN A 210 15.49 -6.98 7.55
CA ASN A 210 15.40 -5.62 8.10
C ASN A 210 14.39 -5.51 9.26
N SER A 211 13.34 -6.32 9.28
CA SER A 211 12.24 -6.24 10.26
C SER A 211 12.30 -7.31 11.35
N GLY A 212 13.07 -8.39 11.14
CA GLY A 212 13.06 -9.57 12.01
C GLY A 212 11.81 -10.44 11.90
N LYS A 213 10.96 -10.22 10.89
CA LYS A 213 9.70 -10.95 10.68
C LYS A 213 9.90 -12.15 9.76
N ASP A 214 9.11 -13.20 9.94
CA ASP A 214 9.03 -14.34 9.02
C ASP A 214 7.72 -14.27 8.22
N LEU A 215 7.85 -14.03 6.91
CA LEU A 215 6.73 -13.93 5.98
C LEU A 215 6.45 -15.25 5.22
N SER A 216 7.31 -16.26 5.39
CA SER A 216 7.30 -17.46 4.55
C SER A 216 5.98 -18.25 4.56
N LYS A 217 5.24 -18.23 5.67
CA LYS A 217 4.04 -19.07 5.86
C LYS A 217 2.75 -18.43 5.32
N ASN A 218 2.65 -17.12 5.36
CA ASN A 218 1.38 -16.42 5.12
C ASN A 218 1.46 -15.45 3.93
N TRP A 219 2.58 -15.42 3.21
CA TRP A 219 2.82 -14.47 2.13
C TRP A 219 1.74 -14.51 1.06
N GLU A 220 1.41 -15.69 0.57
CA GLU A 220 0.42 -15.85 -0.49
C GLU A 220 -0.99 -15.44 -0.06
N PHE A 221 -1.33 -15.63 1.22
CA PHE A 221 -2.59 -15.10 1.77
C PHE A 221 -2.64 -13.58 1.66
N TYR A 222 -1.57 -12.89 2.11
CA TYR A 222 -1.55 -11.42 2.08
C TYR A 222 -1.50 -10.85 0.65
N MET A 223 -0.84 -11.54 -0.28
CA MET A 223 -0.87 -11.16 -1.69
C MET A 223 -2.28 -11.31 -2.29
N ALA A 224 -2.95 -12.45 -2.08
CA ALA A 224 -4.33 -12.65 -2.52
C ALA A 224 -5.31 -11.66 -1.87
N PHE A 225 -5.16 -11.40 -0.56
CA PHE A 225 -5.95 -10.41 0.17
C PHE A 225 -5.81 -9.00 -0.43
N ASN A 226 -4.61 -8.57 -0.77
CA ASN A 226 -4.40 -7.24 -1.36
C ASN A 226 -4.90 -7.16 -2.81
N MET A 227 -4.75 -8.22 -3.61
CA MET A 227 -5.37 -8.30 -4.93
C MET A 227 -6.90 -8.22 -4.83
N PHE A 228 -7.51 -8.91 -3.87
CA PHE A 228 -8.94 -8.82 -3.57
C PHE A 228 -9.36 -7.39 -3.18
N LYS A 229 -8.57 -6.72 -2.31
CA LYS A 229 -8.82 -5.32 -1.93
C LYS A 229 -8.84 -4.40 -3.15
N ILE A 230 -7.84 -4.50 -4.03
CA ILE A 230 -7.78 -3.68 -5.26
C ILE A 230 -8.92 -4.04 -6.21
N ALA A 231 -9.25 -5.34 -6.37
CA ALA A 231 -10.39 -5.75 -7.18
C ALA A 231 -11.70 -5.12 -6.66
N GLY A 232 -11.89 -5.03 -5.34
CA GLY A 232 -13.02 -4.33 -4.74
C GLY A 232 -13.06 -2.82 -5.04
N ILE A 233 -11.88 -2.17 -5.10
CA ILE A 233 -11.75 -0.76 -5.50
C ILE A 233 -12.13 -0.58 -6.98
N LEU A 234 -11.61 -1.45 -7.85
CA LEU A 234 -11.87 -1.43 -9.30
C LEU A 234 -13.35 -1.68 -9.60
N GLN A 235 -13.98 -2.61 -8.88
CA GLN A 235 -15.43 -2.83 -8.97
C GLN A 235 -16.22 -1.57 -8.58
N GLY A 236 -15.78 -0.84 -7.56
CA GLY A 236 -16.38 0.45 -7.21
C GLY A 236 -16.27 1.50 -8.33
N ILE A 237 -15.23 1.43 -9.16
CA ILE A 237 -15.10 2.27 -10.36
C ILE A 237 -16.15 1.86 -11.40
N LEU A 238 -16.33 0.55 -11.68
CA LEU A 238 -17.36 0.04 -12.60
C LEU A 238 -18.77 0.41 -12.11
N GLY A 239 -19.02 0.30 -10.81
CA GLY A 239 -20.30 0.74 -10.23
C GLY A 239 -20.59 2.21 -10.55
N ARG A 240 -19.60 3.10 -10.38
CA ARG A 240 -19.74 4.52 -10.75
C ARG A 240 -19.94 4.75 -12.26
N VAL A 241 -19.30 3.94 -13.11
CA VAL A 241 -19.54 3.98 -14.57
C VAL A 241 -20.99 3.61 -14.88
N ARG A 242 -21.48 2.49 -14.33
CA ARG A 242 -22.90 2.07 -14.45
C ARG A 242 -23.87 3.18 -14.02
N ASP A 243 -23.57 3.84 -12.90
CA ASP A 243 -24.44 4.87 -12.30
C ASP A 243 -24.25 6.27 -12.96
N GLY A 244 -23.38 6.40 -13.98
CA GLY A 244 -23.10 7.66 -14.67
C GLY A 244 -22.38 8.72 -13.84
N THR A 245 -21.73 8.32 -12.73
CA THR A 245 -21.05 9.23 -11.79
C THR A 245 -19.51 9.16 -11.86
N ALA A 246 -18.98 8.41 -12.82
CA ALA A 246 -17.53 8.29 -13.01
C ALA A 246 -16.93 9.60 -13.54
N ALA A 247 -15.91 10.14 -12.85
CA ALA A 247 -15.27 11.39 -13.23
C ALA A 247 -14.27 11.26 -14.39
N SER A 248 -13.69 10.06 -14.62
CA SER A 248 -12.64 9.83 -15.63
C SER A 248 -13.20 9.12 -16.85
N LYS A 249 -12.80 9.58 -18.05
CA LYS A 249 -13.10 8.90 -19.33
C LYS A 249 -12.48 7.50 -19.45
N HIS A 250 -11.45 7.20 -18.67
CA HIS A 250 -10.78 5.89 -18.61
C HIS A 250 -11.32 4.99 -17.48
N ALA A 251 -12.39 5.41 -16.79
CA ALA A 251 -12.92 4.68 -15.65
C ALA A 251 -13.37 3.25 -16.00
N GLU A 252 -14.00 3.08 -17.16
CA GLU A 252 -14.48 1.76 -17.60
C GLU A 252 -13.32 0.80 -17.88
N GLU A 253 -12.29 1.25 -18.61
CA GLU A 253 -11.10 0.45 -18.92
C GLU A 253 -10.37 0.04 -17.63
N ARG A 254 -10.14 0.99 -16.72
CA ARG A 254 -9.54 0.72 -15.41
C ARG A 254 -10.39 -0.23 -14.58
N GLY A 255 -11.69 -0.03 -14.54
CA GLY A 255 -12.61 -0.87 -13.79
C GLY A 255 -12.60 -2.33 -14.26
N LYS A 256 -12.46 -2.57 -15.57
CA LYS A 256 -12.39 -3.92 -16.15
C LYS A 256 -11.19 -4.74 -15.68
N LEU A 257 -10.16 -4.11 -15.11
CA LEU A 257 -9.06 -4.83 -14.46
C LEU A 257 -9.49 -5.66 -13.25
N VAL A 258 -10.73 -5.49 -12.75
CA VAL A 258 -11.31 -6.34 -11.71
C VAL A 258 -11.28 -7.83 -12.11
N TYR A 259 -11.55 -8.14 -13.38
CA TYR A 259 -11.63 -9.54 -13.87
C TYR A 259 -10.28 -10.25 -13.78
N PRO A 260 -9.20 -9.79 -14.46
CA PRO A 260 -7.92 -10.47 -14.38
C PRO A 260 -7.33 -10.45 -12.97
N LEU A 261 -7.52 -9.39 -12.21
CA LEU A 261 -6.96 -9.28 -10.85
C LEU A 261 -7.63 -10.22 -9.86
N SER A 262 -8.96 -10.34 -9.90
CA SER A 262 -9.68 -11.30 -9.05
C SER A 262 -9.37 -12.75 -9.42
N ALA A 263 -9.22 -13.05 -10.72
CA ALA A 263 -8.80 -14.36 -11.18
C ALA A 263 -7.39 -14.71 -10.67
N ALA A 264 -6.43 -13.77 -10.75
CA ALA A 264 -5.08 -13.96 -10.22
C ALA A 264 -5.09 -14.18 -8.70
N ALA A 265 -5.90 -13.41 -7.97
CA ALA A 265 -6.06 -13.58 -6.52
C ALA A 265 -6.59 -14.98 -6.16
N TRP A 266 -7.62 -15.46 -6.88
CA TRP A 266 -8.20 -16.77 -6.63
C TRP A 266 -7.24 -17.90 -7.03
N SER A 267 -6.55 -17.80 -8.17
CA SER A 267 -5.51 -18.77 -8.57
C SER A 267 -4.40 -18.88 -7.52
N THR A 268 -3.99 -17.76 -6.91
CA THR A 268 -3.02 -17.78 -5.81
C THR A 268 -3.53 -18.64 -4.63
N ILE A 269 -4.83 -18.56 -4.31
CA ILE A 269 -5.43 -19.39 -3.24
C ILE A 269 -5.46 -20.87 -3.66
N GLU A 270 -5.94 -21.17 -4.87
CA GLU A 270 -6.04 -22.54 -5.36
C GLU A 270 -4.68 -23.24 -5.37
N GLU A 271 -3.65 -22.54 -5.84
CA GLU A 271 -2.30 -23.10 -5.96
C GLU A 271 -1.60 -23.36 -4.62
N ASN A 272 -1.88 -22.57 -3.59
CA ASN A 272 -1.13 -22.61 -2.35
C ASN A 272 -1.90 -23.20 -1.16
N PHE A 273 -3.24 -23.24 -1.19
CA PHE A 273 -4.06 -23.60 -0.04
C PHE A 273 -5.13 -24.68 -0.31
N LEU A 274 -5.45 -24.99 -1.57
CA LEU A 274 -6.53 -25.92 -1.93
C LEU A 274 -6.02 -27.19 -2.66
N LYS A 275 -4.72 -27.40 -2.73
CA LYS A 275 -4.11 -28.62 -3.31
C LYS A 275 -4.11 -29.78 -2.30
#